data_d8c56f62df2790211bc6096fdb5c3767
#
_entry.id   d8c56f62df2790211bc6096fdb5c3767
#
_cell.length_a   1.000
_cell.length_b   1.000
_cell.length_c   1.000
_cell.angle_alpha   90.00
_cell.angle_beta   90.00
_cell.angle_gamma   90.00
#
_symmetry.space_group_name_H-M   'P 1'
#
loop_
_entity.id
_entity.type
_entity.pdbx_description
1 polymer ?
#
loop_
_entity_poly.entity_id
_entity_poly.type
_entity_poly.pdbx_seq_one_letter_code
_entity_poly.pdbx_strand_id
1 'polypeptide(L)'
;MRIATWNMKQVAPRRPLEERWGWIEDEIAPDVIALTEAKVPDNGPPTGWTAIWTPGGMGRSRRWGTVIAARNVDLVEVTEVQRRRRFVPLVTTWPGAVKVADVLMGNERWATVVGLYGVTRRLDDTSCGHGLFSVPHLLWELKALFKSSRRDRIIVAGDFNLAPADMPPIVNRFGLTDLVELTADDRPALQGCRGCNLGTRCGHFWTHRNGNSPNAAAQHIDFILATDELCRELTMVTGGIGNFPDAWGLSDHAPVVADFR
;
A
#
# COMPACT_ATOMS: atom_id res chain seq x y z
N MET A 1 -1.90 -3.65 16.62
CA MET A 1 -1.25 -2.83 15.56
C MET A 1 -2.18 -2.73 14.37
N ARG A 2 -2.59 -1.52 14.00
CA ARG A 2 -3.47 -1.25 12.86
C ARG A 2 -2.68 -0.68 11.70
N ILE A 3 -2.63 -1.41 10.59
CA ILE A 3 -1.95 -1.02 9.34
C ILE A 3 -2.99 -0.68 8.29
N ALA A 4 -2.79 0.43 7.59
CA ALA A 4 -3.68 0.84 6.51
C ALA A 4 -2.94 1.16 5.22
N THR A 5 -3.68 1.18 4.12
CA THR A 5 -3.25 1.80 2.86
C THR A 5 -4.38 2.61 2.26
N TRP A 6 -4.04 3.72 1.60
CA TRP A 6 -4.98 4.56 0.89
C TRP A 6 -4.29 5.38 -0.21
N ASN A 7 -4.85 5.41 -1.40
CA ASN A 7 -4.44 6.33 -2.46
C ASN A 7 -5.17 7.69 -2.27
N MET A 8 -4.40 8.75 -2.03
CA MET A 8 -4.92 10.09 -1.73
C MET A 8 -5.31 10.89 -2.99
N LYS A 9 -5.05 10.38 -4.19
CA LYS A 9 -5.31 11.08 -5.46
C LYS A 9 -4.79 12.52 -5.50
N GLN A 10 -3.54 12.73 -5.12
CA GLN A 10 -2.98 14.07 -5.09
C GLN A 10 -2.86 14.73 -6.47
N VAL A 11 -2.92 13.96 -7.55
CA VAL A 11 -2.91 14.47 -8.93
C VAL A 11 -4.11 15.38 -9.23
N ALA A 12 -5.25 15.12 -8.60
CA ALA A 12 -6.47 15.92 -8.73
C ALA A 12 -7.26 15.91 -7.42
N PRO A 13 -6.74 16.58 -6.37
CA PRO A 13 -7.33 16.53 -5.04
C PRO A 13 -8.71 17.22 -5.04
N ARG A 14 -9.70 16.58 -4.43
CA ARG A 14 -11.06 17.11 -4.28
C ARG A 14 -11.22 17.95 -3.03
N ARG A 15 -10.35 17.72 -2.05
CA ARG A 15 -10.36 18.39 -0.74
C ARG A 15 -8.96 18.81 -0.34
N PRO A 16 -8.82 19.82 0.52
CA PRO A 16 -7.53 20.22 1.08
C PRO A 16 -6.76 19.04 1.67
N LEU A 17 -5.45 19.16 1.68
CA LEU A 17 -4.57 18.09 2.17
C LEU A 17 -4.77 17.85 3.66
N GLU A 18 -4.96 18.90 4.43
CA GLU A 18 -5.20 18.87 5.87
C GLU A 18 -6.50 18.14 6.22
N GLU A 19 -7.57 18.38 5.47
CA GLU A 19 -8.86 17.71 5.66
C GLU A 19 -8.73 16.19 5.44
N ARG A 20 -7.93 15.78 4.45
CA ARG A 20 -7.69 14.36 4.17
C ARG A 20 -6.83 13.69 5.26
N TRP A 21 -5.84 14.42 5.80
CA TRP A 21 -5.07 13.93 6.94
C TRP A 21 -5.93 13.84 8.21
N GLY A 22 -6.81 14.81 8.46
CA GLY A 22 -7.78 14.75 9.57
C GLY A 22 -8.69 13.53 9.42
N TRP A 23 -9.20 13.28 8.23
CA TRP A 23 -10.04 12.11 7.96
C TRP A 23 -9.31 10.76 8.20
N ILE A 24 -8.01 10.68 7.86
CA ILE A 24 -7.18 9.51 8.18
C ILE A 24 -7.13 9.30 9.70
N GLU A 25 -6.97 10.36 10.45
CA GLU A 25 -6.89 10.30 11.91
C GLU A 25 -8.20 9.88 12.56
N ASP A 26 -9.31 10.43 12.07
CA ASP A 26 -10.63 10.27 12.69
C ASP A 26 -11.31 8.95 12.27
N GLU A 27 -11.24 8.59 10.97
CA GLU A 27 -12.03 7.49 10.41
C GLU A 27 -11.22 6.21 10.21
N ILE A 28 -9.96 6.30 9.76
CA ILE A 28 -9.11 5.11 9.58
C ILE A 28 -8.44 4.77 10.91
N ALA A 29 -7.97 5.79 11.62
CA ALA A 29 -7.26 5.71 12.91
C ALA A 29 -6.13 4.66 12.92
N PRO A 30 -5.21 4.66 11.94
CA PRO A 30 -4.15 3.66 11.84
C PRO A 30 -2.99 3.99 12.78
N ASP A 31 -2.26 2.95 13.22
CA ASP A 31 -0.94 3.14 13.83
C ASP A 31 0.11 3.44 12.76
N VAL A 32 0.01 2.75 11.59
CA VAL A 32 0.88 2.97 10.42
C VAL A 32 0.03 2.95 9.15
N ILE A 33 0.31 3.88 8.24
CA ILE A 33 -0.37 3.95 6.94
C ILE A 33 0.61 4.11 5.79
N ALA A 34 0.40 3.32 4.73
CA ALA A 34 1.05 3.50 3.44
C ALA A 34 0.11 4.31 2.52
N LEU A 35 0.47 5.55 2.27
CA LEU A 35 -0.28 6.44 1.39
C LEU A 35 0.36 6.47 0.01
N THR A 36 -0.45 6.35 -1.04
CA THR A 36 -0.02 6.48 -2.44
C THR A 36 -0.66 7.71 -3.08
N GLU A 37 -0.08 8.18 -4.17
CA GLU A 37 -0.40 9.50 -4.74
C GLU A 37 -0.53 10.59 -3.65
N ALA A 38 0.38 10.58 -2.70
CA ALA A 38 0.31 11.37 -1.49
C ALA A 38 1.37 12.45 -1.42
N LYS A 39 1.13 13.42 -0.56
CA LYS A 39 2.10 14.42 -0.09
C LYS A 39 2.04 14.54 1.41
N VAL A 40 3.16 14.92 1.98
CA VAL A 40 3.21 15.49 3.31
C VAL A 40 3.00 17.00 3.18
N PRO A 41 2.24 17.67 4.06
CA PRO A 41 2.13 19.12 4.08
C PRO A 41 3.50 19.82 4.13
N ASP A 42 3.62 21.02 3.55
CA ASP A 42 4.90 21.72 3.45
C ASP A 42 5.52 22.07 4.82
N ASN A 43 4.69 22.18 5.84
CA ASN A 43 5.08 22.40 7.24
C ASN A 43 5.34 21.09 8.02
N GLY A 44 5.40 19.95 7.34
CA GLY A 44 5.57 18.63 7.94
C GLY A 44 4.26 17.85 8.11
N PRO A 45 4.33 16.60 8.59
CA PRO A 45 3.15 15.81 8.89
C PRO A 45 2.34 16.45 10.03
N PRO A 46 1.04 16.16 10.18
CA PRO A 46 0.23 16.65 11.30
C PRO A 46 0.85 16.31 12.66
N THR A 47 0.48 17.07 13.68
CA THR A 47 0.98 16.85 15.05
C THR A 47 0.72 15.41 15.51
N GLY A 48 1.72 14.78 16.10
CA GLY A 48 1.64 13.39 16.56
C GLY A 48 1.93 12.34 15.49
N TRP A 49 2.18 12.76 14.23
CA TRP A 49 2.58 11.87 13.14
C TRP A 49 4.06 12.01 12.82
N THR A 50 4.67 10.90 12.47
CA THR A 50 5.95 10.85 11.75
C THR A 50 5.71 10.36 10.32
N ALA A 51 6.55 10.82 9.36
CA ALA A 51 6.38 10.41 7.96
C ALA A 51 7.72 10.24 7.27
N ILE A 52 7.79 9.19 6.44
CA ILE A 52 8.92 8.90 5.54
C ILE A 52 8.40 9.04 4.11
N TRP A 53 9.02 9.91 3.33
CA TRP A 53 8.62 10.19 1.96
C TRP A 53 9.78 10.77 1.14
N THR A 54 9.64 10.83 -0.19
CA THR A 54 10.62 11.48 -1.05
C THR A 54 10.18 12.91 -1.34
N PRO A 55 10.90 13.94 -0.88
CA PRO A 55 10.63 15.32 -1.27
C PRO A 55 10.64 15.48 -2.80
N GLY A 56 9.58 16.14 -3.33
CA GLY A 56 9.40 16.25 -4.78
C GLY A 56 8.72 15.05 -5.44
N GLY A 57 8.36 14.02 -4.68
CA GLY A 57 7.60 12.87 -5.16
C GLY A 57 8.32 12.07 -6.23
N MET A 58 7.60 11.68 -7.28
CA MET A 58 8.10 10.86 -8.38
C MET A 58 8.74 11.67 -9.54
N GLY A 59 8.98 12.98 -9.36
CA GLY A 59 9.63 13.83 -10.35
C GLY A 59 8.82 15.05 -10.77
N ARG A 60 9.29 15.77 -11.82
CA ARG A 60 8.78 17.11 -12.20
C ARG A 60 7.27 17.17 -12.45
N SER A 61 6.71 16.14 -13.08
CA SER A 61 5.28 16.06 -13.42
C SER A 61 4.43 15.40 -12.33
N ARG A 62 5.04 14.73 -11.35
CA ARG A 62 4.38 13.98 -10.27
C ARG A 62 5.00 14.35 -8.93
N ARG A 63 4.65 15.56 -8.44
CA ARG A 63 5.12 16.06 -7.14
C ARG A 63 4.47 15.36 -5.95
N TRP A 64 3.98 14.16 -6.13
CA TRP A 64 3.39 13.26 -5.16
C TRP A 64 4.07 11.89 -5.29
N GLY A 65 3.94 11.06 -4.29
CA GLY A 65 4.55 9.75 -4.27
C GLY A 65 3.95 8.87 -3.19
N THR A 66 4.74 7.91 -2.74
CA THR A 66 4.42 7.06 -1.61
C THR A 66 4.94 7.68 -0.33
N VAL A 67 4.10 7.70 0.70
CA VAL A 67 4.40 8.13 2.06
C VAL A 67 4.13 6.95 2.98
N ILE A 68 5.03 6.64 3.90
CA ILE A 68 4.73 5.82 5.07
C ILE A 68 4.65 6.78 6.25
N ALA A 69 3.51 6.80 6.91
CA ALA A 69 3.30 7.63 8.09
C ALA A 69 2.86 6.78 9.28
N ALA A 70 3.21 7.20 10.47
CA ALA A 70 2.84 6.52 11.71
C ALA A 70 2.53 7.50 12.83
N ARG A 71 1.70 7.03 13.75
CA ARG A 71 1.43 7.65 15.06
C ARG A 71 1.54 6.55 16.12
N ASN A 72 1.93 6.93 17.34
CA ASN A 72 2.09 6.00 18.48
C ASN A 72 3.20 4.95 18.34
N VAL A 73 3.89 4.89 17.21
CA VAL A 73 5.04 4.00 16.97
C VAL A 73 6.13 4.75 16.20
N ASP A 74 7.37 4.28 16.33
CA ASP A 74 8.50 4.90 15.65
C ASP A 74 8.71 4.29 14.27
N LEU A 75 9.13 5.13 13.32
CA LEU A 75 9.52 4.75 11.97
C LEU A 75 11.01 5.00 11.74
N VAL A 76 11.68 4.01 11.17
CA VAL A 76 13.06 4.16 10.68
C VAL A 76 13.11 3.83 9.20
N GLU A 77 13.51 4.81 8.37
CA GLU A 77 13.64 4.58 6.91
C GLU A 77 14.71 3.51 6.64
N VAL A 78 14.37 2.57 5.76
CA VAL A 78 15.26 1.49 5.34
C VAL A 78 15.72 1.76 3.92
N THR A 79 16.92 2.30 3.77
CA THR A 79 17.55 2.59 2.46
C THR A 79 18.48 1.49 1.99
N GLU A 80 18.88 0.61 2.90
CA GLU A 80 19.75 -0.54 2.62
C GLU A 80 19.46 -1.71 3.56
N VAL A 81 19.87 -2.89 3.17
CA VAL A 81 19.74 -4.10 4.01
C VAL A 81 21.05 -4.86 4.08
N GLN A 82 21.33 -5.43 5.24
CA GLN A 82 22.47 -6.32 5.40
C GLN A 82 22.16 -7.69 4.81
N ARG A 83 23.01 -8.15 3.90
CA ARG A 83 23.03 -9.52 3.39
C ARG A 83 24.40 -10.14 3.61
N ARG A 84 24.44 -11.19 4.44
CA ARG A 84 25.72 -11.78 4.88
C ARG A 84 26.60 -10.69 5.53
N ARG A 85 27.75 -10.34 4.90
CA ARG A 85 28.69 -9.32 5.40
C ARG A 85 28.70 -8.02 4.59
N ARG A 86 27.64 -7.80 3.75
CA ARG A 86 27.56 -6.62 2.85
C ARG A 86 26.25 -5.90 3.05
N PHE A 87 26.28 -4.60 2.95
CA PHE A 87 25.10 -3.75 2.82
C PHE A 87 24.69 -3.67 1.34
N VAL A 88 23.43 -3.84 1.07
CA VAL A 88 22.83 -3.79 -0.27
C VAL A 88 21.82 -2.65 -0.27
N PRO A 89 22.03 -1.58 -1.04
CA PRO A 89 21.09 -0.48 -1.14
C PRO A 89 19.76 -0.94 -1.77
N LEU A 90 18.68 -0.36 -1.30
CA LEU A 90 17.34 -0.53 -1.86
C LEU A 90 17.07 0.62 -2.84
N VAL A 91 17.39 0.39 -4.10
CA VAL A 91 17.22 1.38 -5.18
C VAL A 91 16.12 0.90 -6.12
N THR A 92 15.21 1.80 -6.46
CA THR A 92 14.10 1.51 -7.37
C THR A 92 14.15 2.42 -8.60
N THR A 93 13.71 1.89 -9.73
CA THR A 93 13.62 2.62 -11.03
C THR A 93 12.76 3.87 -10.93
N TRP A 94 11.72 3.84 -10.08
CA TRP A 94 10.87 5.00 -9.81
C TRP A 94 11.01 5.44 -8.35
N PRO A 95 12.04 6.27 -8.03
CA PRO A 95 12.15 6.86 -6.70
C PRO A 95 10.87 7.59 -6.34
N GLY A 96 10.38 7.41 -5.14
CA GLY A 96 9.11 7.99 -4.72
C GLY A 96 7.87 7.13 -5.01
N ALA A 97 7.95 6.08 -5.86
CA ALA A 97 6.88 5.08 -5.97
C ALA A 97 6.95 4.05 -4.84
N VAL A 98 8.09 3.93 -4.18
CA VAL A 98 8.30 2.97 -3.09
C VAL A 98 8.95 3.67 -1.91
N LYS A 99 8.49 3.33 -0.71
CA LYS A 99 9.15 3.63 0.56
C LYS A 99 9.25 2.36 1.40
N VAL A 100 10.32 2.24 2.16
CA VAL A 100 10.53 1.12 3.07
C VAL A 100 10.85 1.68 4.45
N ALA A 101 10.16 1.20 5.48
CA ALA A 101 10.37 1.61 6.85
C ALA A 101 10.30 0.41 7.81
N ASP A 102 11.18 0.37 8.78
CA ASP A 102 11.00 -0.45 9.98
C ASP A 102 10.02 0.25 10.93
N VAL A 103 9.03 -0.47 11.40
CA VAL A 103 8.11 -0.06 12.45
C VAL A 103 8.64 -0.59 13.76
N LEU A 104 8.90 0.29 14.71
CA LEU A 104 9.44 -0.07 16.03
C LEU A 104 8.38 0.04 17.12
N MET A 105 8.32 -0.97 17.97
CA MET A 105 7.61 -0.94 19.24
C MET A 105 8.66 -0.86 20.37
N GLY A 106 8.84 0.34 20.90
CA GLY A 106 9.99 0.63 21.72
C GLY A 106 11.29 0.50 20.90
N ASN A 107 12.23 -0.33 21.37
CA ASN A 107 13.50 -0.53 20.67
C ASN A 107 13.51 -1.76 19.73
N GLU A 108 12.39 -2.46 19.63
CA GLU A 108 12.30 -3.69 18.83
C GLU A 108 11.54 -3.46 17.52
N ARG A 109 12.06 -4.02 16.44
CA ARG A 109 11.36 -3.99 15.16
C ARG A 109 10.17 -4.97 15.21
N TRP A 110 8.97 -4.41 15.11
CA TRP A 110 7.75 -5.20 15.00
C TRP A 110 7.61 -5.77 13.56
N ALA A 111 7.77 -4.93 12.54
CA ALA A 111 7.74 -5.34 11.13
C ALA A 111 8.49 -4.33 10.24
N THR A 112 8.73 -4.71 9.00
CA THR A 112 9.15 -3.79 7.93
C THR A 112 7.99 -3.56 6.99
N VAL A 113 7.59 -2.31 6.81
CA VAL A 113 6.51 -1.90 5.89
C VAL A 113 7.11 -1.38 4.59
N VAL A 114 6.61 -1.87 3.48
CA VAL A 114 6.89 -1.39 2.12
C VAL A 114 5.62 -0.71 1.61
N GLY A 115 5.65 0.62 1.52
CA GLY A 115 4.63 1.38 0.82
C GLY A 115 4.94 1.36 -0.68
N LEU A 116 3.96 1.01 -1.52
CA LEU A 116 4.17 0.80 -2.94
C LEU A 116 3.04 1.41 -3.79
N TYR A 117 3.43 2.22 -4.79
CA TYR A 117 2.53 2.71 -5.83
C TYR A 117 2.84 2.00 -7.16
N GLY A 118 1.87 1.26 -7.67
CA GLY A 118 1.92 0.60 -8.95
C GLY A 118 1.82 1.62 -10.09
N VAL A 119 2.94 2.02 -10.68
CA VAL A 119 2.95 2.94 -11.82
C VAL A 119 2.29 2.26 -13.02
N THR A 120 1.19 2.83 -13.50
CA THR A 120 0.56 2.40 -14.74
C THR A 120 1.49 2.73 -15.91
N ARG A 121 1.82 1.73 -16.73
CA ARG A 121 2.72 1.85 -17.87
C ARG A 121 1.93 1.79 -19.17
N ARG A 122 2.43 2.50 -20.19
CA ARG A 122 1.89 2.35 -21.54
C ARG A 122 2.29 0.99 -22.13
N LEU A 123 1.46 0.44 -22.97
CA LEU A 123 1.69 -0.85 -23.66
C LEU A 123 2.99 -0.88 -24.47
N ASP A 124 3.44 0.29 -24.94
CA ASP A 124 4.64 0.49 -25.75
C ASP A 124 5.92 0.73 -24.94
N ASP A 125 5.82 0.87 -23.61
CA ASP A 125 6.98 1.07 -22.76
C ASP A 125 7.65 -0.27 -22.40
N THR A 126 8.61 -0.68 -23.22
CA THR A 126 9.40 -1.91 -23.04
C THR A 126 10.68 -1.70 -22.21
N SER A 127 10.90 -0.49 -21.68
CA SER A 127 12.17 -0.06 -21.10
C SER A 127 12.65 -0.88 -19.89
N CYS A 128 11.81 -1.71 -19.27
CA CYS A 128 12.23 -2.47 -18.10
C CYS A 128 12.03 -4.00 -18.19
N GLY A 129 11.75 -4.55 -19.35
CA GLY A 129 11.80 -6.01 -19.61
C GLY A 129 10.89 -6.94 -18.77
N HIS A 130 10.05 -6.41 -17.87
CA HIS A 130 9.23 -7.20 -16.93
C HIS A 130 7.72 -7.04 -17.12
N GLY A 131 7.28 -6.85 -18.36
CA GLY A 131 5.85 -6.74 -18.68
C GLY A 131 5.25 -5.36 -18.39
N LEU A 132 3.93 -5.28 -18.52
CA LEU A 132 3.15 -4.03 -18.50
C LEU A 132 3.00 -3.40 -17.11
N PHE A 133 3.27 -4.14 -16.05
CA PHE A 133 3.00 -3.73 -14.67
C PHE A 133 4.29 -3.46 -13.90
N SER A 134 4.35 -2.32 -13.22
CA SER A 134 5.54 -1.91 -12.48
C SER A 134 5.73 -2.69 -11.17
N VAL A 135 4.66 -3.21 -10.55
CA VAL A 135 4.72 -3.85 -9.23
C VAL A 135 5.67 -5.05 -9.18
N PRO A 136 5.61 -6.03 -10.11
CA PRO A 136 6.57 -7.14 -10.12
C PRO A 136 8.01 -6.67 -10.25
N HIS A 137 8.24 -5.60 -11.02
CA HIS A 137 9.57 -5.01 -11.22
C HIS A 137 10.07 -4.33 -9.94
N LEU A 138 9.26 -3.48 -9.32
CA LEU A 138 9.59 -2.80 -8.07
C LEU A 138 9.91 -3.78 -6.93
N LEU A 139 9.09 -4.83 -6.78
CA LEU A 139 9.37 -5.89 -5.79
C LEU A 139 10.64 -6.68 -6.13
N TRP A 140 10.92 -6.88 -7.42
CA TRP A 140 12.17 -7.50 -7.84
C TRP A 140 13.40 -6.67 -7.49
N GLU A 141 13.34 -5.35 -7.64
CA GLU A 141 14.40 -4.44 -7.21
C GLU A 141 14.62 -4.52 -5.69
N LEU A 142 13.54 -4.71 -4.91
CA LEU A 142 13.59 -4.92 -3.46
C LEU A 142 13.91 -6.36 -3.04
N LYS A 143 14.29 -7.26 -3.95
CA LYS A 143 14.56 -8.70 -3.63
C LYS A 143 15.57 -8.93 -2.51
N ALA A 144 16.47 -7.96 -2.25
CA ALA A 144 17.43 -8.04 -1.16
C ALA A 144 16.74 -7.96 0.21
N LEU A 145 15.66 -7.17 0.33
CA LEU A 145 14.83 -7.06 1.53
C LEU A 145 14.23 -8.43 1.90
N PHE A 146 13.61 -9.12 0.94
CA PHE A 146 12.99 -10.45 1.13
C PHE A 146 14.00 -11.58 1.41
N LYS A 147 15.31 -11.28 1.37
CA LYS A 147 16.41 -12.21 1.69
C LYS A 147 17.28 -11.73 2.85
N SER A 148 16.86 -10.69 3.54
CA SER A 148 17.53 -10.13 4.71
C SER A 148 16.98 -10.74 6.01
N SER A 149 17.47 -10.25 7.15
CA SER A 149 16.92 -10.58 8.48
C SER A 149 15.51 -10.03 8.73
N ARG A 150 14.96 -9.28 7.77
CA ARG A 150 13.59 -8.73 7.85
C ARG A 150 12.54 -9.65 7.20
N ARG A 151 12.97 -10.66 6.44
CA ARG A 151 12.15 -11.47 5.55
C ARG A 151 10.90 -12.09 6.19
N ASP A 152 10.94 -12.36 7.48
CA ASP A 152 9.88 -13.09 8.16
C ASP A 152 8.72 -12.16 8.60
N ARG A 153 8.98 -10.82 8.66
CA ARG A 153 8.01 -9.81 9.11
C ARG A 153 7.98 -8.61 8.15
N ILE A 154 7.46 -8.83 6.94
CA ILE A 154 7.30 -7.81 5.90
C ILE A 154 5.82 -7.61 5.59
N ILE A 155 5.39 -6.36 5.52
CA ILE A 155 4.10 -5.93 4.98
C ILE A 155 4.38 -5.13 3.72
N VAL A 156 3.67 -5.41 2.63
CA VAL A 156 3.66 -4.60 1.40
C VAL A 156 2.25 -4.04 1.23
N ALA A 157 2.11 -2.73 1.23
CA ALA A 157 0.81 -2.07 1.20
C ALA A 157 0.80 -0.92 0.19
N GLY A 158 -0.30 -0.74 -0.54
CA GLY A 158 -0.41 0.35 -1.51
C GLY A 158 -1.47 0.13 -2.58
N ASP A 159 -1.50 1.08 -3.50
CA ASP A 159 -2.22 0.96 -4.76
C ASP A 159 -1.33 0.23 -5.78
N PHE A 160 -1.70 -0.98 -6.14
CA PHE A 160 -0.91 -1.79 -7.06
C PHE A 160 -1.28 -1.55 -8.53
N ASN A 161 -2.43 -0.92 -8.79
CA ASN A 161 -2.98 -0.77 -10.14
C ASN A 161 -3.09 -2.12 -10.89
N LEU A 162 -3.28 -3.21 -10.16
CA LEU A 162 -3.42 -4.58 -10.64
C LEU A 162 -4.79 -5.15 -10.25
N ALA A 163 -5.35 -5.99 -11.09
CA ALA A 163 -6.53 -6.75 -10.71
C ALA A 163 -6.16 -7.93 -9.78
N PRO A 164 -7.08 -8.41 -8.92
CA PRO A 164 -6.82 -9.57 -8.06
C PRO A 164 -6.34 -10.81 -8.80
N ALA A 165 -6.81 -11.03 -10.04
CA ALA A 165 -6.38 -12.16 -10.88
C ALA A 165 -4.88 -12.11 -11.25
N ASP A 166 -4.25 -10.94 -11.19
CA ASP A 166 -2.83 -10.77 -11.53
C ASP A 166 -1.91 -10.95 -10.30
N MET A 167 -2.48 -11.08 -9.10
CA MET A 167 -1.73 -11.14 -7.84
C MET A 167 -1.03 -12.49 -7.56
N PRO A 168 -1.60 -13.68 -7.88
CA PRO A 168 -1.01 -14.96 -7.49
C PRO A 168 0.46 -15.16 -7.88
N PRO A 169 0.93 -14.78 -9.10
CA PRO A 169 2.34 -14.91 -9.44
C PRO A 169 3.26 -14.01 -8.59
N ILE A 170 2.73 -12.86 -8.12
CA ILE A 170 3.48 -11.90 -7.31
C ILE A 170 3.62 -12.42 -5.90
N VAL A 171 2.50 -12.78 -5.25
CA VAL A 171 2.50 -13.26 -3.87
C VAL A 171 3.35 -14.53 -3.72
N ASN A 172 3.19 -15.49 -4.64
CA ASN A 172 3.96 -16.74 -4.63
C ASN A 172 5.48 -16.51 -4.79
N ARG A 173 5.87 -15.56 -5.65
CA ARG A 173 7.29 -15.28 -5.91
C ARG A 173 8.02 -14.69 -4.71
N PHE A 174 7.34 -13.89 -3.90
CA PHE A 174 7.94 -13.16 -2.79
C PHE A 174 7.59 -13.76 -1.41
N GLY A 175 6.84 -14.87 -1.36
CA GLY A 175 6.41 -15.50 -0.11
C GLY A 175 5.50 -14.56 0.69
N LEU A 176 4.57 -13.93 -0.01
CA LEU A 176 3.58 -13.03 0.57
C LEU A 176 2.19 -13.65 0.47
N THR A 177 1.28 -13.22 1.30
CA THR A 177 -0.14 -13.57 1.28
C THR A 177 -0.96 -12.29 1.17
N ASP A 178 -1.97 -12.29 0.31
CA ASP A 178 -2.97 -11.22 0.25
C ASP A 178 -3.92 -11.36 1.45
N LEU A 179 -3.91 -10.35 2.32
CA LEU A 179 -4.69 -10.39 3.56
C LEU A 179 -6.20 -10.25 3.30
N VAL A 180 -6.58 -9.60 2.21
CA VAL A 180 -7.99 -9.50 1.79
C VAL A 180 -8.49 -10.86 1.31
N GLU A 181 -7.70 -11.57 0.53
CA GLU A 181 -8.05 -12.93 0.09
C GLU A 181 -8.02 -13.92 1.25
N LEU A 182 -7.03 -13.84 2.15
CA LEU A 182 -6.89 -14.71 3.32
C LEU A 182 -8.14 -14.68 4.23
N THR A 183 -8.81 -13.54 4.33
CA THR A 183 -9.99 -13.34 5.18
C THR A 183 -11.30 -13.28 4.37
N ALA A 184 -11.29 -13.72 3.11
CA ALA A 184 -12.43 -13.59 2.22
C ALA A 184 -13.68 -14.35 2.70
N ASP A 185 -13.49 -15.50 3.32
CA ASP A 185 -14.58 -16.34 3.84
C ASP A 185 -15.30 -15.73 5.06
N ASP A 186 -14.69 -14.76 5.73
CA ASP A 186 -15.27 -14.05 6.88
C ASP A 186 -16.25 -12.94 6.46
N ARG A 187 -16.43 -12.71 5.16
CA ARG A 187 -17.21 -11.61 4.60
C ARG A 187 -18.27 -12.08 3.61
N PRO A 188 -19.42 -11.37 3.54
CA PRO A 188 -20.37 -11.62 2.47
C PRO A 188 -19.71 -11.31 1.12
N ALA A 189 -19.87 -12.20 0.16
CA ALA A 189 -19.35 -12.04 -1.18
C ALA A 189 -19.87 -10.74 -1.83
N LEU A 190 -18.94 -9.90 -2.32
CA LEU A 190 -19.32 -8.75 -3.13
C LEU A 190 -19.66 -9.24 -4.55
N GLN A 191 -20.89 -8.90 -4.99
CA GLN A 191 -21.27 -9.18 -6.37
C GLN A 191 -20.50 -8.27 -7.32
N GLY A 192 -19.78 -8.87 -8.27
CA GLY A 192 -19.29 -8.16 -9.44
C GLY A 192 -17.94 -7.45 -9.30
N CYS A 193 -17.02 -7.96 -8.47
CA CYS A 193 -15.64 -7.50 -8.51
C CYS A 193 -15.06 -7.70 -9.91
N ARG A 194 -14.68 -6.63 -10.58
CA ARG A 194 -14.09 -6.68 -11.90
C ARG A 194 -12.62 -7.13 -11.80
N GLY A 195 -12.24 -8.11 -12.64
CA GLY A 195 -10.86 -8.63 -12.68
C GLY A 195 -10.57 -9.69 -11.61
N CYS A 196 -11.61 -10.30 -11.03
CA CYS A 196 -11.50 -11.42 -10.11
C CYS A 196 -12.20 -12.64 -10.72
N ASN A 197 -11.57 -13.82 -10.60
CA ASN A 197 -12.10 -15.08 -11.13
C ASN A 197 -12.93 -15.88 -10.08
N LEU A 198 -13.17 -15.32 -8.90
CA LEU A 198 -13.80 -16.02 -7.77
C LEU A 198 -15.34 -16.03 -7.84
N GLY A 199 -15.94 -15.22 -8.74
CA GLY A 199 -17.39 -15.16 -8.90
C GLY A 199 -18.11 -14.81 -7.60
N THR A 200 -19.05 -15.66 -7.17
CA THR A 200 -19.84 -15.48 -5.94
C THR A 200 -19.07 -15.65 -4.65
N ARG A 201 -17.82 -16.15 -4.69
CA ARG A 201 -16.93 -16.29 -3.53
C ARG A 201 -15.96 -15.11 -3.39
N CYS A 202 -16.15 -14.03 -4.15
CA CYS A 202 -15.30 -12.86 -4.11
C CYS A 202 -15.51 -12.09 -2.79
N GLY A 203 -14.51 -12.12 -1.92
CA GLY A 203 -14.45 -11.32 -0.69
C GLY A 203 -13.64 -10.02 -0.84
N HIS A 204 -13.36 -9.58 -2.07
CA HIS A 204 -12.63 -8.33 -2.31
C HIS A 204 -13.47 -7.10 -1.94
N PHE A 205 -12.78 -6.00 -1.63
CA PHE A 205 -13.39 -4.70 -1.39
C PHE A 205 -13.46 -3.87 -2.68
N TRP A 206 -14.40 -2.96 -2.76
CA TRP A 206 -14.37 -1.91 -3.78
C TRP A 206 -13.49 -0.78 -3.29
N THR A 207 -12.22 -0.81 -3.67
CA THR A 207 -11.24 0.18 -3.24
C THR A 207 -11.06 1.33 -4.24
N HIS A 208 -11.46 1.15 -5.51
CA HIS A 208 -11.29 2.18 -6.54
C HIS A 208 -12.51 2.28 -7.46
N ARG A 209 -12.86 3.52 -7.85
CA ARG A 209 -13.81 3.82 -8.91
C ARG A 209 -13.33 5.04 -9.70
N ASN A 210 -12.88 4.81 -10.92
CA ASN A 210 -12.20 5.82 -11.76
C ASN A 210 -12.96 7.16 -11.80
N GLY A 211 -12.29 8.20 -11.30
CA GLY A 211 -12.80 9.56 -11.24
C GLY A 211 -14.07 9.71 -10.39
N ASN A 212 -14.46 8.69 -9.59
CA ASN A 212 -15.75 8.59 -8.88
C ASN A 212 -16.96 8.74 -9.80
N SER A 213 -16.81 8.40 -11.08
CA SER A 213 -17.94 8.39 -12.00
C SER A 213 -18.94 7.31 -11.60
N PRO A 214 -20.24 7.62 -11.47
CA PRO A 214 -21.26 6.62 -11.14
C PRO A 214 -21.31 5.46 -12.15
N ASN A 215 -20.87 5.72 -13.40
CA ASN A 215 -20.86 4.75 -14.48
C ASN A 215 -19.56 3.93 -14.55
N ALA A 216 -18.52 4.29 -13.80
CA ALA A 216 -17.29 3.52 -13.76
C ALA A 216 -17.47 2.29 -12.87
N ALA A 217 -17.01 1.13 -13.36
CA ALA A 217 -17.01 -0.08 -12.57
C ALA A 217 -16.08 0.08 -11.36
N ALA A 218 -16.54 -0.35 -10.19
CA ALA A 218 -15.70 -0.44 -9.02
C ALA A 218 -14.69 -1.59 -9.16
N GLN A 219 -13.49 -1.41 -8.60
CA GLN A 219 -12.36 -2.33 -8.68
C GLN A 219 -11.74 -2.54 -7.30
N HIS A 220 -11.03 -3.64 -7.14
CA HIS A 220 -10.09 -3.87 -6.06
C HIS A 220 -8.68 -3.80 -6.62
N ILE A 221 -7.92 -2.76 -6.29
CA ILE A 221 -6.56 -2.53 -6.78
C ILE A 221 -5.59 -2.05 -5.68
N ASP A 222 -6.10 -1.82 -4.46
CA ASP A 222 -5.33 -1.49 -3.28
C ASP A 222 -5.20 -2.74 -2.40
N PHE A 223 -3.98 -3.09 -2.02
CA PHE A 223 -3.68 -4.36 -1.35
C PHE A 223 -2.86 -4.14 -0.08
N ILE A 224 -3.03 -5.07 0.88
CA ILE A 224 -2.09 -5.29 1.97
C ILE A 224 -1.67 -6.76 1.91
N LEU A 225 -0.39 -6.97 1.64
CA LEU A 225 0.23 -8.29 1.60
C LEU A 225 1.14 -8.44 2.81
N ALA A 226 1.22 -9.64 3.38
CA ALA A 226 2.10 -9.91 4.50
C ALA A 226 2.80 -11.26 4.38
N THR A 227 3.90 -11.42 5.10
CA THR A 227 4.59 -12.69 5.29
C THR A 227 3.85 -13.56 6.29
N ASP A 228 4.06 -14.88 6.24
CA ASP A 228 3.33 -15.90 7.01
C ASP A 228 3.32 -15.65 8.52
N GLU A 229 4.41 -15.11 9.08
CA GLU A 229 4.49 -14.83 10.52
C GLU A 229 3.45 -13.77 10.92
N LEU A 230 3.34 -12.70 10.14
CA LEU A 230 2.35 -11.66 10.38
C LEU A 230 0.92 -12.13 10.07
N CYS A 231 0.73 -13.02 9.11
CA CYS A 231 -0.59 -13.61 8.83
C CYS A 231 -1.17 -14.34 10.05
N ARG A 232 -0.32 -14.95 10.89
CA ARG A 232 -0.77 -15.63 12.13
C ARG A 232 -1.20 -14.65 13.23
N GLU A 233 -0.75 -13.41 13.17
CA GLU A 233 -1.12 -12.34 14.10
C GLU A 233 -2.34 -11.54 13.62
N LEU A 234 -2.75 -11.73 12.36
CA LEU A 234 -3.90 -11.03 11.78
C LEU A 234 -5.18 -11.35 12.56
N THR A 235 -5.95 -10.32 12.86
CA THR A 235 -7.22 -10.45 13.58
C THR A 235 -8.41 -10.03 12.72
N MET A 236 -8.23 -9.03 11.85
CA MET A 236 -9.32 -8.51 11.01
C MET A 236 -8.77 -7.79 9.78
N VAL A 237 -9.52 -7.84 8.68
CA VAL A 237 -9.32 -6.97 7.53
C VAL A 237 -10.64 -6.28 7.18
N THR A 238 -10.58 -4.96 7.05
CA THR A 238 -11.70 -4.12 6.61
C THR A 238 -11.25 -3.24 5.44
N GLY A 239 -12.17 -2.72 4.66
CA GLY A 239 -11.77 -1.86 3.55
C GLY A 239 -12.88 -1.53 2.59
N GLY A 240 -12.50 -0.73 1.58
CA GLY A 240 -13.37 -0.29 0.51
C GLY A 240 -14.50 0.62 0.96
N ILE A 241 -15.32 1.02 -0.01
CA ILE A 241 -16.42 1.97 0.22
C ILE A 241 -17.49 1.45 1.18
N GLY A 242 -17.60 0.14 1.35
CA GLY A 242 -18.56 -0.45 2.27
C GLY A 242 -18.25 -0.16 3.75
N ASN A 243 -16.97 -0.09 4.10
CA ASN A 243 -16.51 0.25 5.45
C ASN A 243 -16.19 1.76 5.60
N PHE A 244 -15.86 2.43 4.50
CA PHE A 244 -15.47 3.84 4.47
C PHE A 244 -16.30 4.61 3.44
N PRO A 245 -17.60 4.85 3.70
CA PRO A 245 -18.52 5.42 2.71
C PRO A 245 -18.15 6.81 2.23
N ASP A 246 -17.48 7.60 3.05
CA ASP A 246 -17.08 8.99 2.74
C ASP A 246 -15.77 9.07 1.95
N ALA A 247 -15.01 7.97 1.84
CA ALA A 247 -13.71 7.94 1.18
C ALA A 247 -13.76 8.50 -0.25
N TRP A 248 -14.81 8.16 -1.02
CA TRP A 248 -14.97 8.65 -2.39
C TRP A 248 -15.36 10.14 -2.49
N GLY A 249 -15.66 10.79 -1.39
CA GLY A 249 -15.74 12.26 -1.30
C GLY A 249 -14.37 12.95 -1.30
N LEU A 250 -13.33 12.21 -0.88
CA LEU A 250 -11.96 12.70 -0.68
C LEU A 250 -10.99 12.22 -1.78
N SER A 251 -11.17 10.99 -2.26
CA SER A 251 -10.38 10.34 -3.31
C SER A 251 -11.30 9.52 -4.20
N ASP A 252 -10.82 8.96 -5.31
CA ASP A 252 -11.51 7.88 -6.03
C ASP A 252 -11.10 6.49 -5.53
N HIS A 253 -10.30 6.45 -4.47
CA HIS A 253 -9.96 5.25 -3.73
C HIS A 253 -10.57 5.26 -2.33
N ALA A 254 -10.81 4.07 -1.79
CA ALA A 254 -11.17 3.83 -0.41
C ALA A 254 -10.08 2.96 0.25
N PRO A 255 -9.80 3.13 1.54
CA PRO A 255 -8.70 2.45 2.22
C PRO A 255 -8.92 0.94 2.38
N VAL A 256 -7.82 0.23 2.60
CA VAL A 256 -7.79 -1.13 3.15
C VAL A 256 -7.05 -1.07 4.48
N VAL A 257 -7.55 -1.78 5.48
CA VAL A 257 -7.05 -1.79 6.86
C VAL A 257 -6.90 -3.22 7.33
N ALA A 258 -5.77 -3.52 7.97
CA ALA A 258 -5.50 -4.81 8.59
C ALA A 258 -5.11 -4.59 10.07
N ASP A 259 -5.79 -5.30 10.97
CA ASP A 259 -5.52 -5.28 12.40
C ASP A 259 -4.74 -6.53 12.82
N PHE A 260 -3.68 -6.33 13.59
CA PHE A 260 -2.80 -7.38 14.13
C PHE A 260 -2.79 -7.33 15.67
N ARG A 261 -2.56 -8.50 16.26
CA ARG A 261 -2.37 -8.62 17.73
C ARG A 261 -1.16 -7.87 18.22
#